data_6759b67f36a21dd781369c30384c2ac1
#
_entry.id   6759b67f36a21dd781369c30384c2ac1
#
_cell.length_a   1.000
_cell.length_b   1.000
_cell.length_c   1.000
_cell.angle_alpha   90.00
_cell.angle_beta   90.00
_cell.angle_gamma   90.00
#
_symmetry.space_group_name_H-M   'P 1'
#
loop_
_entity.id
_entity.type
_entity.pdbx_description
1 polymer ?
#
loop_
_entity_poly.entity_id
_entity_poly.type
_entity_poly.pdbx_seq_one_letter_code
_entity_poly.pdbx_strand_id
1 'polypeptide(L)'
;VNEVLKGKTAVAGNSGPVATVKPDDTVADAVAALREHNIGALVVTSDGSSIVGVISERDVVRRLAEESTNVLARTVSEVMSTELRTCAMTDELADLARQMTDSRIRHLIVTTDDEMVGIISIGDVVKSRLDQLEYEKARLAEENEQITEYIQTGR
;
A
#
# COMPACT_ATOMS: atom_id res chain seq x y z
N VAL A 1 -3.32 8.88 -5.82
CA VAL A 1 -3.27 7.40 -5.77
C VAL A 1 -2.76 6.81 -7.07
N ASN A 2 -3.21 7.31 -8.21
CA ASN A 2 -2.80 6.80 -9.54
C ASN A 2 -1.26 6.78 -9.74
N GLU A 3 -0.54 7.83 -9.30
CA GLU A 3 0.92 7.90 -9.38
C GLU A 3 1.61 6.85 -8.51
N VAL A 4 1.07 6.58 -7.32
CA VAL A 4 1.57 5.55 -6.40
C VAL A 4 1.46 4.15 -7.02
N LEU A 5 0.32 3.84 -7.64
CA LEU A 5 0.11 2.54 -8.28
C LEU A 5 0.99 2.37 -9.52
N LYS A 6 1.16 3.40 -10.33
CA LYS A 6 2.09 3.39 -11.48
C LYS A 6 3.53 3.19 -11.03
N GLY A 7 3.94 3.83 -9.93
CA GLY A 7 5.26 3.66 -9.33
C GLY A 7 5.50 2.23 -8.81
N LYS A 8 4.49 1.57 -8.26
CA LYS A 8 4.57 0.17 -7.82
C LYS A 8 4.82 -0.79 -8.97
N THR A 9 4.16 -0.60 -10.08
CA THR A 9 4.39 -1.43 -11.28
C THR A 9 5.77 -1.22 -11.89
N ALA A 10 6.35 -0.02 -11.73
CA ALA A 10 7.65 0.33 -12.30
C ALA A 10 8.85 -0.06 -11.43
N VAL A 11 8.72 0.03 -10.08
CA VAL A 11 9.85 -0.12 -9.14
C VAL A 11 9.98 -1.54 -8.58
N ALA A 12 8.89 -2.27 -8.45
CA ALA A 12 8.92 -3.60 -7.85
C ALA A 12 9.18 -4.76 -8.82
N GLY A 13 9.36 -4.49 -10.12
CA GLY A 13 9.50 -5.56 -11.12
C GLY A 13 8.26 -6.48 -11.20
N ASN A 14 7.20 -6.11 -10.52
CA ASN A 14 5.97 -6.88 -10.40
C ASN A 14 4.89 -6.18 -11.23
N SER A 15 4.97 -6.33 -12.54
CA SER A 15 3.89 -5.98 -13.49
C SER A 15 2.75 -7.00 -13.42
N GLY A 16 2.55 -7.58 -12.24
CA GLY A 16 1.59 -8.64 -12.00
C GLY A 16 0.35 -8.15 -11.22
N PRO A 17 -0.70 -8.95 -11.24
CA PRO A 17 -1.89 -8.72 -10.45
C PRO A 17 -1.54 -8.61 -8.96
N VAL A 18 -2.41 -7.95 -8.19
CA VAL A 18 -2.29 -7.88 -6.72
C VAL A 18 -2.06 -9.28 -6.16
N ALA A 19 -1.05 -9.42 -5.30
CA ALA A 19 -0.78 -10.72 -4.68
C ALA A 19 -1.95 -11.13 -3.77
N THR A 20 -2.48 -12.30 -4.01
CA THR A 20 -3.67 -12.82 -3.35
C THR A 20 -3.40 -14.18 -2.69
N VAL A 21 -4.26 -14.53 -1.76
CA VAL A 21 -4.30 -15.82 -1.08
C VAL A 21 -5.76 -16.24 -0.91
N LYS A 22 -6.03 -17.53 -0.85
CA LYS A 22 -7.38 -18.04 -0.65
C LYS A 22 -7.75 -18.09 0.83
N PRO A 23 -9.04 -17.99 1.19
CA PRO A 23 -9.48 -18.14 2.58
C PRO A 23 -9.09 -19.47 3.22
N ASP A 24 -9.06 -20.54 2.43
CA ASP A 24 -8.79 -21.91 2.89
C ASP A 24 -7.28 -22.26 2.86
N ASP A 25 -6.43 -21.40 2.32
CA ASP A 25 -4.99 -21.57 2.42
C ASP A 25 -4.53 -21.43 3.88
N THR A 26 -3.37 -22.00 4.20
CA THR A 26 -2.83 -21.89 5.55
C THR A 26 -2.15 -20.53 5.79
N VAL A 27 -2.06 -20.13 7.04
CA VAL A 27 -1.27 -18.94 7.42
C VAL A 27 0.19 -19.14 7.03
N ALA A 28 0.73 -20.35 7.05
CA ALA A 28 2.07 -20.64 6.55
C ALA A 28 2.23 -20.30 5.07
N ASP A 29 1.23 -20.63 4.23
CA ASP A 29 1.24 -20.27 2.80
C ASP A 29 1.19 -18.75 2.62
N ALA A 30 0.36 -18.06 3.41
CA ALA A 30 0.31 -16.60 3.40
C ALA A 30 1.66 -15.96 3.79
N VAL A 31 2.33 -16.47 4.82
CA VAL A 31 3.66 -16.00 5.25
C VAL A 31 4.70 -16.23 4.15
N ALA A 32 4.64 -17.37 3.47
CA ALA A 32 5.53 -17.66 2.35
C ALA A 32 5.31 -16.66 1.20
N ALA A 33 4.05 -16.37 0.85
CA ALA A 33 3.70 -15.40 -0.19
C ALA A 33 4.11 -13.96 0.18
N LEU A 34 3.90 -13.52 1.42
CA LEU A 34 4.36 -12.20 1.91
C LEU A 34 5.87 -12.05 1.72
N ARG A 35 6.64 -13.10 2.06
CA ARG A 35 8.09 -13.12 1.89
C ARG A 35 8.50 -13.13 0.42
N GLU A 36 7.90 -13.99 -0.40
CA GLU A 36 8.22 -14.14 -1.82
C GLU A 36 8.02 -12.83 -2.59
N HIS A 37 6.89 -12.17 -2.34
CA HIS A 37 6.55 -10.89 -3.00
C HIS A 37 7.16 -9.66 -2.29
N ASN A 38 7.82 -9.85 -1.14
CA ASN A 38 8.37 -8.77 -0.32
C ASN A 38 7.34 -7.67 -0.01
N ILE A 39 6.16 -8.07 0.45
CA ILE A 39 5.02 -7.21 0.77
C ILE A 39 4.52 -7.46 2.18
N GLY A 40 3.85 -6.45 2.77
CA GLY A 40 3.36 -6.51 4.16
C GLY A 40 1.90 -6.97 4.30
N ALA A 41 1.17 -7.17 3.20
CA ALA A 41 -0.21 -7.62 3.23
C ALA A 41 -0.61 -8.32 1.92
N LEU A 42 -1.54 -9.27 2.03
CA LEU A 42 -2.17 -9.99 0.92
C LEU A 42 -3.67 -9.75 0.93
N VAL A 43 -4.25 -9.64 -0.24
CA VAL A 43 -5.70 -9.66 -0.42
C VAL A 43 -6.19 -11.10 -0.37
N VAL A 44 -7.25 -11.34 0.38
CA VAL A 44 -7.88 -12.66 0.48
C VAL A 44 -9.08 -12.70 -0.47
N THR A 45 -9.05 -13.64 -1.40
CA THR A 45 -10.11 -13.82 -2.40
C THR A 45 -10.26 -15.29 -2.77
N SER A 46 -11.50 -15.72 -3.02
CA SER A 46 -11.80 -17.09 -3.44
C SER A 46 -11.73 -17.25 -4.97
N ASP A 47 -12.05 -16.21 -5.71
CA ASP A 47 -12.26 -16.21 -7.16
C ASP A 47 -11.35 -15.24 -7.94
N GLY A 48 -10.49 -14.50 -7.23
CA GLY A 48 -9.61 -13.49 -7.80
C GLY A 48 -10.27 -12.12 -8.01
N SER A 49 -11.56 -12.00 -7.79
CA SER A 49 -12.34 -10.76 -8.02
C SER A 49 -12.97 -10.23 -6.75
N SER A 50 -13.64 -11.10 -6.00
CA SER A 50 -14.36 -10.75 -4.77
C SER A 50 -13.42 -10.77 -3.57
N ILE A 51 -13.21 -9.62 -2.95
CA ILE A 51 -12.37 -9.51 -1.76
C ILE A 51 -13.18 -9.91 -0.53
N VAL A 52 -12.68 -10.91 0.19
CA VAL A 52 -13.31 -11.38 1.45
C VAL A 52 -12.55 -10.91 2.68
N GLY A 53 -11.30 -10.50 2.54
CA GLY A 53 -10.48 -10.03 3.64
C GLY A 53 -9.09 -9.56 3.19
N VAL A 54 -8.30 -9.16 4.18
CA VAL A 54 -6.87 -8.85 4.05
C VAL A 54 -6.14 -9.53 5.19
N ILE A 55 -5.02 -10.16 4.90
CA ILE A 55 -4.10 -10.69 5.92
C ILE A 55 -2.77 -9.95 5.83
N SER A 56 -2.29 -9.44 6.95
CA SER A 56 -1.04 -8.68 7.05
C SER A 56 -0.04 -9.35 7.99
N GLU A 57 1.24 -8.95 7.88
CA GLU A 57 2.28 -9.35 8.81
C GLU A 57 1.87 -9.08 10.28
N ARG A 58 1.19 -7.96 10.53
CA ARG A 58 0.70 -7.60 11.86
C ARG A 58 -0.33 -8.60 12.39
N ASP A 59 -1.23 -9.09 11.56
CA ASP A 59 -2.24 -10.07 11.94
C ASP A 59 -1.57 -11.38 12.36
N VAL A 60 -0.60 -11.83 11.58
CA VAL A 60 0.20 -13.02 11.87
C VAL A 60 0.97 -12.85 13.18
N VAL A 61 1.67 -11.73 13.38
CA VAL A 61 2.45 -11.48 14.59
C VAL A 61 1.57 -11.44 15.85
N ARG A 62 0.40 -10.81 15.76
CA ARG A 62 -0.56 -10.80 16.90
C ARG A 62 -1.00 -12.21 17.28
N ARG A 63 -1.35 -13.01 16.30
CA ARG A 63 -1.78 -14.40 16.55
C ARG A 63 -0.64 -15.29 17.03
N LEU A 64 0.59 -15.07 16.55
CA LEU A 64 1.78 -15.77 17.07
C LEU A 64 1.98 -15.49 18.56
N ALA A 65 1.72 -14.29 19.03
CA ALA A 65 1.83 -13.94 20.46
C ALA A 65 0.77 -14.65 21.31
N GLU A 66 -0.40 -14.96 20.75
CA GLU A 66 -1.51 -15.62 21.44
C GLU A 66 -1.41 -17.16 21.37
N GLU A 67 -1.04 -17.70 20.22
CA GLU A 67 -1.19 -19.13 19.88
C GLU A 67 0.17 -19.81 19.57
N SER A 68 1.27 -19.09 19.65
CA SER A 68 2.60 -19.57 19.22
C SER A 68 2.57 -20.09 17.79
N THR A 69 3.38 -21.09 17.46
CA THR A 69 3.49 -21.61 16.09
C THR A 69 2.24 -22.34 15.57
N ASN A 70 1.26 -22.63 16.43
CA ASN A 70 0.03 -23.29 16.03
C ASN A 70 -0.78 -22.47 15.02
N VAL A 71 -0.62 -21.13 15.03
CA VAL A 71 -1.28 -20.24 14.07
C VAL A 71 -0.91 -20.57 12.61
N LEU A 72 0.28 -21.08 12.35
CA LEU A 72 0.74 -21.38 10.99
C LEU A 72 -0.09 -22.46 10.30
N ALA A 73 -0.71 -23.37 11.07
CA ALA A 73 -1.57 -24.42 10.55
C ALA A 73 -3.05 -23.99 10.42
N ARG A 74 -3.40 -22.78 10.90
CA ARG A 74 -4.75 -22.24 10.74
C ARG A 74 -5.00 -21.80 9.32
N THR A 75 -6.29 -21.68 8.96
CA THR A 75 -6.68 -21.10 7.69
C THR A 75 -6.54 -19.58 7.71
N VAL A 76 -6.29 -19.00 6.55
CA VAL A 76 -6.23 -17.54 6.37
C VAL A 76 -7.53 -16.87 6.83
N SER A 77 -8.68 -17.47 6.55
CA SER A 77 -10.00 -16.96 6.97
C SER A 77 -10.18 -16.81 8.48
N GLU A 78 -9.48 -17.60 9.28
CA GLU A 78 -9.53 -17.51 10.75
C GLU A 78 -8.68 -16.37 11.31
N VAL A 79 -7.73 -15.84 10.53
CA VAL A 79 -6.74 -14.85 10.97
C VAL A 79 -6.90 -13.50 10.24
N MET A 80 -7.42 -13.50 9.02
CA MET A 80 -7.62 -12.31 8.21
C MET A 80 -8.50 -11.26 8.89
N SER A 81 -8.30 -10.00 8.52
CA SER A 81 -9.24 -8.93 8.81
C SER A 81 -10.30 -8.86 7.72
N THR A 82 -11.58 -8.84 8.14
CA THR A 82 -12.75 -8.63 7.24
C THR A 82 -13.18 -7.17 7.20
N GLU A 83 -12.64 -6.33 8.05
CA GLU A 83 -12.88 -4.89 8.07
C GLU A 83 -12.07 -4.22 6.96
N LEU A 84 -12.61 -4.26 5.74
CA LEU A 84 -11.95 -3.72 4.56
C LEU A 84 -12.01 -2.19 4.57
N ARG A 85 -10.86 -1.57 4.35
CA ARG A 85 -10.75 -0.13 4.14
C ARG A 85 -10.33 0.11 2.70
N THR A 86 -11.14 0.86 1.99
CA THR A 86 -10.96 1.16 0.58
C THR A 86 -10.69 2.64 0.35
N CYS A 87 -10.09 2.95 -0.79
CA CYS A 87 -9.96 4.30 -1.31
C CYS A 87 -10.16 4.28 -2.83
N ALA A 88 -10.50 5.42 -3.40
CA ALA A 88 -10.62 5.60 -4.83
C ALA A 88 -9.28 6.01 -5.47
N MET A 89 -9.14 5.76 -6.77
CA MET A 89 -7.99 6.24 -7.56
C MET A 89 -7.85 7.76 -7.54
N THR A 90 -8.96 8.47 -7.37
CA THR A 90 -9.03 9.93 -7.36
C THR A 90 -8.75 10.57 -6.01
N ASP A 91 -8.67 9.77 -4.93
CA ASP A 91 -8.45 10.28 -3.59
C ASP A 91 -7.07 10.93 -3.45
N GLU A 92 -7.00 12.01 -2.68
CA GLU A 92 -5.77 12.73 -2.40
C GLU A 92 -4.88 11.97 -1.42
N LEU A 93 -3.58 11.86 -1.75
CA LEU A 93 -2.62 11.14 -0.90
C LEU A 93 -2.49 11.72 0.52
N ALA A 94 -2.64 13.04 0.65
CA ALA A 94 -2.57 13.69 1.95
C ALA A 94 -3.72 13.28 2.87
N ASP A 95 -4.92 13.13 2.33
CA ASP A 95 -6.10 12.71 3.08
C ASP A 95 -6.01 11.22 3.44
N LEU A 96 -5.52 10.39 2.53
CA LEU A 96 -5.25 8.98 2.81
C LEU A 96 -4.18 8.80 3.89
N ALA A 97 -3.11 9.61 3.87
CA ALA A 97 -2.08 9.60 4.91
C ALA A 97 -2.68 9.91 6.30
N ARG A 98 -3.56 10.90 6.39
CA ARG A 98 -4.28 11.23 7.63
C ARG A 98 -5.17 10.07 8.08
N GLN A 99 -6.00 9.56 7.18
CA GLN A 99 -6.89 8.43 7.46
C GLN A 99 -6.12 7.21 7.97
N MET A 100 -5.01 6.86 7.31
CA MET A 100 -4.14 5.75 7.72
C MET A 100 -3.56 5.99 9.11
N THR A 101 -3.11 7.21 9.41
CA THR A 101 -2.49 7.56 10.69
C THR A 101 -3.51 7.55 11.81
N ASP A 102 -4.65 8.23 11.62
CA ASP A 102 -5.68 8.39 12.64
C ASP A 102 -6.35 7.05 12.99
N SER A 103 -6.61 6.23 11.99
CA SER A 103 -7.22 4.91 12.16
C SER A 103 -6.21 3.78 12.39
N ARG A 104 -4.89 4.09 12.41
CA ARG A 104 -3.80 3.12 12.53
C ARG A 104 -3.85 2.00 11.49
N ILE A 105 -4.30 2.34 10.30
CA ILE A 105 -4.37 1.45 9.14
C ILE A 105 -3.08 1.59 8.33
N ARG A 106 -2.52 0.49 7.87
CA ARG A 106 -1.29 0.49 7.10
C ARG A 106 -1.46 0.16 5.63
N HIS A 107 -2.62 -0.36 5.25
CA HIS A 107 -2.94 -0.74 3.89
C HIS A 107 -4.37 -0.33 3.55
N LEU A 108 -4.57 0.17 2.35
CA LEU A 108 -5.86 0.48 1.77
C LEU A 108 -5.99 -0.25 0.44
N ILE A 109 -7.16 -0.80 0.19
CA ILE A 109 -7.52 -1.39 -1.09
C ILE A 109 -7.96 -0.25 -2.01
N VAL A 110 -7.37 -0.18 -3.20
CA VAL A 110 -7.76 0.80 -4.21
C VAL A 110 -8.82 0.18 -5.09
N THR A 111 -9.95 0.88 -5.22
CA THR A 111 -11.08 0.45 -6.05
C THR A 111 -11.40 1.48 -7.13
N THR A 112 -11.91 0.99 -8.24
CA THR A 112 -12.51 1.78 -9.32
C THR A 112 -13.76 1.03 -9.78
N ASP A 113 -14.91 1.70 -9.80
CA ASP A 113 -16.20 1.08 -10.15
C ASP A 113 -16.49 -0.22 -9.38
N ASP A 114 -16.19 -0.20 -8.06
CA ASP A 114 -16.31 -1.33 -7.13
C ASP A 114 -15.36 -2.52 -7.42
N GLU A 115 -14.49 -2.42 -8.42
CA GLU A 115 -13.47 -3.42 -8.70
C GLU A 115 -12.13 -3.03 -8.05
N MET A 116 -11.44 -4.05 -7.52
CA MET A 116 -10.11 -3.87 -6.97
C MET A 116 -9.08 -3.64 -8.08
N VAL A 117 -8.36 -2.53 -7.99
CA VAL A 117 -7.27 -2.20 -8.93
C VAL A 117 -5.90 -2.25 -8.29
N GLY A 118 -5.82 -2.30 -6.96
CA GLY A 118 -4.54 -2.37 -6.26
C GLY A 118 -4.65 -2.32 -4.74
N ILE A 119 -3.49 -2.32 -4.10
CA ILE A 119 -3.34 -2.09 -2.67
C ILE A 119 -2.18 -1.11 -2.45
N ILE A 120 -2.38 -0.13 -1.58
CA ILE A 120 -1.35 0.83 -1.19
C ILE A 120 -1.03 0.71 0.29
N SER A 121 0.23 0.87 0.64
CA SER A 121 0.70 0.91 2.03
C SER A 121 1.00 2.33 2.49
N ILE A 122 1.09 2.53 3.80
CA ILE A 122 1.55 3.81 4.36
C ILE A 122 2.97 4.18 3.86
N GLY A 123 3.82 3.19 3.63
CA GLY A 123 5.15 3.40 3.05
C GLY A 123 5.08 3.96 1.63
N ASP A 124 4.15 3.47 0.80
CA ASP A 124 3.93 3.99 -0.56
C ASP A 124 3.48 5.45 -0.54
N VAL A 125 2.57 5.80 0.37
CA VAL A 125 2.04 7.16 0.54
C VAL A 125 3.15 8.10 1.00
N VAL A 126 3.95 7.71 2.00
CA VAL A 126 5.08 8.50 2.52
C VAL A 126 6.12 8.72 1.43
N LYS A 127 6.51 7.67 0.69
CA LYS A 127 7.48 7.78 -0.41
C LYS A 127 7.01 8.77 -1.46
N SER A 128 5.78 8.63 -1.94
CA SER A 128 5.21 9.53 -2.94
C SER A 128 5.18 10.98 -2.47
N ARG A 129 4.88 11.22 -1.18
CA ARG A 129 4.88 12.56 -0.61
C ARG A 129 6.28 13.16 -0.53
N LEU A 130 7.28 12.36 -0.18
CA LEU A 130 8.68 12.81 -0.18
C LEU A 130 9.14 13.18 -1.58
N ASP A 131 8.86 12.34 -2.59
CA ASP A 131 9.20 12.61 -3.98
C ASP A 131 8.55 13.92 -4.48
N GLN A 132 7.30 14.19 -4.12
CA GLN A 132 6.61 15.46 -4.44
C GLN A 132 7.30 16.66 -3.79
N LEU A 133 7.67 16.56 -2.51
CA LEU A 133 8.34 17.65 -1.79
C LEU A 133 9.73 17.94 -2.36
N GLU A 134 10.48 16.93 -2.76
CA GLU A 134 11.77 17.09 -3.42
C GLU A 134 11.63 17.82 -4.78
N TYR A 135 10.62 17.44 -5.56
CA TYR A 135 10.32 18.10 -6.83
C TYR A 135 9.93 19.57 -6.64
N GLU A 136 9.02 19.85 -5.68
CA GLU A 136 8.61 21.23 -5.35
C GLU A 136 9.81 22.07 -4.90
N LYS A 137 10.68 21.51 -4.07
CA LYS A 137 11.90 22.17 -3.60
C LYS A 137 12.85 22.51 -4.74
N ALA A 138 13.08 21.57 -5.66
CA ALA A 138 13.94 21.78 -6.82
C ALA A 138 13.39 22.90 -7.72
N ARG A 139 12.08 22.88 -7.98
CA ARG A 139 11.42 23.91 -8.78
C ARG A 139 11.54 25.30 -8.17
N LEU A 140 11.32 25.41 -6.85
CA LEU A 140 11.47 26.70 -6.15
C LEU A 140 12.91 27.21 -6.16
N ALA A 141 13.90 26.32 -6.11
CA ALA A 141 15.30 26.71 -6.22
C ALA A 141 15.62 27.30 -7.60
N GLU A 142 15.14 26.68 -8.67
CA GLU A 142 15.30 27.16 -10.04
C GLU A 142 14.62 28.54 -10.25
N GLU A 143 13.38 28.70 -9.74
CA GLU A 143 12.66 29.97 -9.80
C GLU A 143 13.43 31.10 -9.06
N ASN A 144 14.00 30.78 -7.88
CA ASN A 144 14.79 31.74 -7.13
C ASN A 144 16.09 32.13 -7.85
N GLU A 145 16.77 31.19 -8.49
CA GLU A 145 17.97 31.48 -9.30
C GLU A 145 17.63 32.41 -10.46
N GLN A 146 16.57 32.17 -11.20
CA GLN A 146 16.10 33.01 -12.30
C GLN A 146 15.75 34.42 -11.84
N ILE A 147 15.06 34.57 -10.69
CA ILE A 147 14.74 35.89 -10.13
C ILE A 147 16.00 36.62 -9.70
N THR A 148 16.96 35.94 -9.10
CA THR A 148 18.23 36.51 -8.65
C THR A 148 19.05 37.02 -9.87
N GLU A 149 19.11 36.22 -10.92
CA GLU A 149 19.80 36.58 -12.15
C GLU A 149 19.14 37.81 -12.83
N TYR A 150 17.79 37.83 -12.87
CA TYR A 150 17.04 38.97 -13.40
C TYR A 150 17.32 40.27 -12.64
N ILE A 151 17.36 40.19 -11.30
CA ILE A 151 17.66 41.36 -10.44
C ILE A 151 19.11 41.85 -10.65
N GLN A 152 20.08 40.93 -10.78
CA GLN A 152 21.48 41.29 -10.93
C GLN A 152 21.83 41.81 -12.33
N THR A 153 21.18 41.31 -13.37
CA THR A 153 21.46 41.68 -14.76
C THR A 153 20.61 42.85 -15.26
N GLY A 154 19.56 43.21 -14.53
CA GLY A 154 18.67 44.33 -14.89
C GLY A 154 17.91 44.13 -16.20
N ARG A 155 17.75 42.89 -16.58
CA ARG A 155 17.05 42.50 -17.81
C ARG A 155 15.95 41.52 -17.56
#